data_21997434710c9ec4c8b4b5a58c5717b0
#
_entry.id   21997434710c9ec4c8b4b5a58c5717b0
#
_cell.length_a   1.000
_cell.length_b   1.000
_cell.length_c   1.000
_cell.angle_alpha   90.00
_cell.angle_beta   90.00
_cell.angle_gamma   90.00
#
_symmetry.space_group_name_H-M   'P 1'
#
loop_
_entity.id
_entity.type
_entity.pdbx_description
1 polymer ?
#
loop_
_entity_poly.entity_id
_entity_poly.type
_entity_poly.pdbx_seq_one_letter_code
_entity_poly.pdbx_strand_id
1 'polypeptide(L)'
;MSTAPAGYRSGFVGIVGRPNVGKSTLLNYYLGEKISIVSPRPQTTRHRVLGVLTREDAQVMFLDTPGLCTPAHTLGRYMQEVAKSVIDEADVLVAVIDGRVGVREDDERLFARLRQTLSGGRAGNRTKQHCLLAINKVDVAKKPRLLPLLEKCAKTKLFEECIPVSALQGDQMDVLLACIISRLPQGPQWYEPKDRTDQTSSQLIAELVREQILAATHQEIPHTVAVLVDEVVEQERITAVRATILVERPGQKAIVIGRQGLMLKRIGQEARRGLERLLGRKVHLELWVKVAEEWRNDPQILRQLGYPT
;
A
#
# COMPACT_ATOMS: atom_id res chain seq x y z
N MET A 1 -2.08 -28.27 -10.95
CA MET A 1 -3.12 -27.27 -10.70
C MET A 1 -4.13 -27.93 -9.76
N SER A 2 -4.20 -27.48 -8.51
CA SER A 2 -5.17 -27.97 -7.53
C SER A 2 -6.56 -27.53 -7.99
N THR A 3 -7.50 -28.47 -8.14
CA THR A 3 -8.89 -28.13 -8.47
C THR A 3 -9.51 -27.46 -7.25
N ALA A 4 -9.77 -26.17 -7.35
CA ALA A 4 -10.46 -25.42 -6.31
C ALA A 4 -11.81 -26.10 -5.99
N PRO A 5 -12.29 -26.09 -4.74
CA PRO A 5 -13.59 -26.64 -4.36
C PRO A 5 -14.73 -26.00 -5.17
N ALA A 6 -15.84 -26.74 -5.35
CA ALA A 6 -17.03 -26.18 -5.97
C ALA A 6 -17.50 -24.95 -5.20
N GLY A 7 -17.72 -23.83 -5.90
CA GLY A 7 -18.12 -22.55 -5.29
C GLY A 7 -16.96 -21.69 -4.79
N TYR A 8 -15.70 -22.08 -5.01
CA TYR A 8 -14.52 -21.28 -4.66
C TYR A 8 -14.54 -19.91 -5.34
N ARG A 9 -14.22 -18.88 -4.59
CA ARG A 9 -14.25 -17.49 -5.07
C ARG A 9 -12.85 -16.93 -5.16
N SER A 10 -12.54 -16.24 -6.26
CA SER A 10 -11.25 -15.58 -6.41
C SER A 10 -11.37 -14.34 -7.28
N GLY A 11 -10.65 -13.30 -6.91
CA GLY A 11 -10.67 -12.04 -7.66
C GLY A 11 -9.83 -10.96 -7.03
N PHE A 12 -9.70 -9.85 -7.75
CA PHE A 12 -8.91 -8.69 -7.35
C PHE A 12 -9.73 -7.70 -6.53
N VAL A 13 -9.15 -7.26 -5.41
CA VAL A 13 -9.75 -6.28 -4.49
C VAL A 13 -8.89 -5.03 -4.45
N GLY A 14 -9.36 -3.95 -5.05
CA GLY A 14 -8.66 -2.67 -5.05
C GLY A 14 -8.91 -1.89 -3.76
N ILE A 15 -7.87 -1.63 -2.97
CA ILE A 15 -7.94 -0.79 -1.78
C ILE A 15 -7.58 0.64 -2.18
N VAL A 16 -8.57 1.54 -2.18
CA VAL A 16 -8.43 2.91 -2.65
C VAL A 16 -8.80 3.92 -1.57
N GLY A 17 -8.21 5.10 -1.60
CA GLY A 17 -8.45 6.14 -0.60
C GLY A 17 -7.35 7.17 -0.60
N ARG A 18 -7.59 8.32 0.03
CA ARG A 18 -6.57 9.35 0.19
C ARG A 18 -5.37 8.85 1.01
N PRO A 19 -4.24 9.55 1.03
CA PRO A 19 -3.10 9.18 1.87
C PRO A 19 -3.49 9.07 3.35
N ASN A 20 -2.84 8.16 4.08
CA ASN A 20 -2.92 8.00 5.54
C ASN A 20 -4.29 7.60 6.11
N VAL A 21 -5.23 7.12 5.31
CA VAL A 21 -6.50 6.55 5.81
C VAL A 21 -6.35 5.13 6.37
N GLY A 22 -5.21 4.46 6.11
CA GLY A 22 -4.89 3.13 6.63
C GLY A 22 -5.04 1.98 5.63
N LYS A 23 -4.90 2.24 4.32
CA LYS A 23 -4.95 1.21 3.26
C LYS A 23 -3.94 0.09 3.48
N SER A 24 -2.65 0.45 3.61
CA SER A 24 -1.56 -0.51 3.85
C SER A 24 -1.69 -1.22 5.21
N THR A 25 -2.26 -0.57 6.23
CA THR A 25 -2.56 -1.21 7.52
C THR A 25 -3.62 -2.29 7.35
N LEU A 26 -4.66 -2.00 6.57
CA LEU A 26 -5.74 -2.94 6.26
C LEU A 26 -5.20 -4.15 5.48
N LEU A 27 -4.36 -3.93 4.47
CA LEU A 27 -3.68 -5.00 3.74
C LEU A 27 -2.87 -5.89 4.67
N ASN A 28 -1.96 -5.29 5.46
CA ASN A 28 -1.10 -6.03 6.38
C ASN A 28 -1.89 -6.83 7.44
N TYR A 29 -3.02 -6.28 7.91
CA TYR A 29 -3.91 -6.99 8.84
C TYR A 29 -4.42 -8.30 8.24
N TYR A 30 -4.95 -8.26 7.01
CA TYR A 30 -5.49 -9.46 6.37
C TYR A 30 -4.43 -10.50 6.04
N LEU A 31 -3.23 -10.08 5.72
CA LEU A 31 -2.14 -11.01 5.40
C LEU A 31 -1.45 -11.60 6.66
N GLY A 32 -1.69 -10.99 7.84
CA GLY A 32 -1.01 -11.38 9.09
C GLY A 32 0.47 -11.07 9.10
N GLU A 33 0.97 -10.37 8.08
CA GLU A 33 2.37 -10.01 7.93
C GLU A 33 2.55 -8.65 7.25
N LYS A 34 3.74 -8.09 7.36
CA LYS A 34 4.06 -6.76 6.84
C LYS A 34 4.56 -6.82 5.41
N ILE A 35 3.65 -6.71 4.46
CA ILE A 35 3.94 -6.66 3.02
C ILE A 35 4.06 -5.21 2.53
N SER A 36 3.21 -4.31 3.03
CA SER A 36 3.26 -2.88 2.68
C SER A 36 3.75 -2.05 3.86
N ILE A 37 4.62 -1.07 3.58
CA ILE A 37 5.11 -0.18 4.63
C ILE A 37 4.02 0.77 5.12
N VAL A 38 4.09 1.11 6.40
CA VAL A 38 3.11 1.98 7.06
C VAL A 38 3.82 3.20 7.64
N SER A 39 3.33 4.40 7.30
CA SER A 39 3.86 5.64 7.84
C SER A 39 2.75 6.68 8.00
N PRO A 40 2.84 7.58 8.99
CA PRO A 40 1.93 8.72 9.08
C PRO A 40 2.17 9.76 7.96
N ARG A 41 3.18 9.58 7.11
CA ARG A 41 3.52 10.50 6.03
C ARG A 41 2.69 10.23 4.79
N PRO A 42 2.27 11.26 4.02
CA PRO A 42 1.61 11.06 2.73
C PRO A 42 2.54 10.37 1.73
N GLN A 43 1.96 9.71 0.72
CA GLN A 43 2.69 9.03 -0.36
C GLN A 43 3.64 7.92 0.15
N THR A 44 3.23 7.20 1.19
CA THR A 44 3.97 6.05 1.72
C THR A 44 4.02 4.94 0.68
N THR A 45 2.90 4.52 0.13
CA THR A 45 2.81 3.56 -0.98
C THR A 45 3.04 4.29 -2.30
N ARG A 46 3.97 3.83 -3.13
CA ARG A 46 4.31 4.41 -4.44
C ARG A 46 4.07 3.46 -5.60
N HIS A 47 4.11 2.15 -5.34
CA HIS A 47 3.80 1.09 -6.28
C HIS A 47 2.44 0.48 -5.96
N ARG A 48 1.88 -0.26 -6.90
CA ARG A 48 0.85 -1.24 -6.60
C ARG A 48 1.49 -2.37 -5.78
N VAL A 49 0.93 -2.66 -4.63
CA VAL A 49 1.34 -3.80 -3.81
C VAL A 49 0.26 -4.87 -3.89
N LEU A 50 0.63 -6.03 -4.44
CA LEU A 50 -0.23 -7.20 -4.41
C LEU A 50 -0.03 -7.94 -3.09
N GLY A 51 -1.14 -8.24 -2.41
CA GLY A 51 -1.20 -9.13 -1.27
C GLY A 51 -2.17 -10.26 -1.53
N VAL A 52 -1.76 -11.50 -1.33
CA VAL A 52 -2.57 -12.70 -1.59
C VAL A 52 -2.99 -13.34 -0.28
N LEU A 53 -4.29 -13.38 -0.04
CA LEU A 53 -4.90 -14.09 1.07
C LEU A 53 -5.59 -15.35 0.54
N THR A 54 -5.05 -16.52 0.87
CA THR A 54 -5.64 -17.81 0.52
C THR A 54 -6.37 -18.40 1.72
N ARG A 55 -7.63 -18.80 1.50
CA ARG A 55 -8.52 -19.46 2.44
C ARG A 55 -9.05 -20.75 1.82
N GLU A 56 -9.79 -21.53 2.60
CA GLU A 56 -10.44 -22.76 2.11
C GLU A 56 -11.54 -22.50 1.08
N ASP A 57 -12.22 -21.36 1.21
CA ASP A 57 -13.39 -20.97 0.41
C ASP A 57 -13.09 -19.87 -0.61
N ALA A 58 -11.94 -19.19 -0.51
CA ALA A 58 -11.62 -18.06 -1.38
C ALA A 58 -10.13 -17.76 -1.49
N GLN A 59 -9.75 -17.11 -2.60
CA GLN A 59 -8.46 -16.41 -2.73
C GLN A 59 -8.67 -14.94 -3.08
N VAL A 60 -8.23 -14.07 -2.20
CA VAL A 60 -8.39 -12.62 -2.33
C VAL A 60 -7.06 -11.99 -2.73
N MET A 61 -7.00 -11.40 -3.92
CA MET A 61 -5.86 -10.65 -4.41
C MET A 61 -6.05 -9.17 -4.10
N PHE A 62 -5.54 -8.72 -2.95
CA PHE A 62 -5.59 -7.31 -2.56
C PHE A 62 -4.58 -6.48 -3.35
N LEU A 63 -5.02 -5.34 -3.85
CA LEU A 63 -4.18 -4.35 -4.54
C LEU A 63 -4.16 -3.06 -3.71
N ASP A 64 -3.10 -2.88 -2.90
CA ASP A 64 -2.87 -1.60 -2.20
C ASP A 64 -2.33 -0.57 -3.20
N THR A 65 -2.90 0.63 -3.16
CA THR A 65 -2.61 1.68 -4.12
C THR A 65 -1.95 2.89 -3.48
N PRO A 66 -1.14 3.66 -4.24
CA PRO A 66 -0.81 5.02 -3.85
C PRO A 66 -2.07 5.82 -3.56
N GLY A 67 -2.03 6.65 -2.51
CA GLY A 67 -3.13 7.57 -2.23
C GLY A 67 -3.32 8.55 -3.39
N LEU A 68 -4.56 8.74 -3.83
CA LEU A 68 -4.87 9.70 -4.90
C LEU A 68 -4.48 11.12 -4.47
N CYS A 69 -3.63 11.77 -5.24
CA CYS A 69 -3.20 13.14 -5.04
C CYS A 69 -2.97 13.81 -6.40
N THR A 70 -2.92 15.13 -6.42
CA THR A 70 -2.57 15.88 -7.63
C THR A 70 -1.08 15.68 -7.93
N PRO A 71 -0.71 15.20 -9.13
CA PRO A 71 0.68 14.91 -9.47
C PRO A 71 1.47 16.20 -9.72
N ALA A 72 2.63 16.34 -9.07
CA ALA A 72 3.54 17.47 -9.27
C ALA A 72 4.79 17.12 -10.10
N HIS A 73 5.04 15.83 -10.35
CA HIS A 73 6.23 15.31 -11.04
C HIS A 73 5.91 13.98 -11.73
N THR A 74 6.86 13.43 -12.51
CA THR A 74 6.67 12.20 -13.29
C THR A 74 6.30 11.00 -12.41
N LEU A 75 7.00 10.80 -11.28
CA LEU A 75 6.61 9.78 -10.30
C LEU A 75 5.18 9.96 -9.82
N GLY A 76 4.73 11.19 -9.58
CA GLY A 76 3.35 11.46 -9.17
C GLY A 76 2.32 11.08 -10.24
N ARG A 77 2.63 11.31 -11.53
CA ARG A 77 1.78 10.85 -12.64
C ARG A 77 1.68 9.33 -12.68
N TYR A 78 2.80 8.64 -12.57
CA TYR A 78 2.84 7.18 -12.47
C TYR A 78 1.96 6.67 -11.33
N MET A 79 2.12 7.21 -10.11
CA MET A 79 1.30 6.83 -8.96
C MET A 79 -0.20 7.02 -9.20
N GLN A 80 -0.58 8.09 -9.90
CA GLN A 80 -1.97 8.34 -10.27
C GLN A 80 -2.49 7.32 -11.29
N GLU A 81 -1.67 6.95 -12.29
CA GLU A 81 -2.03 5.94 -13.28
C GLU A 81 -2.19 4.55 -12.65
N VAL A 82 -1.29 4.18 -11.75
CA VAL A 82 -1.41 2.93 -10.96
C VAL A 82 -2.72 2.89 -10.17
N ALA A 83 -3.07 3.97 -9.48
CA ALA A 83 -4.33 4.02 -8.74
C ALA A 83 -5.56 3.94 -9.66
N LYS A 84 -5.48 4.51 -10.87
CA LYS A 84 -6.54 4.41 -11.88
C LYS A 84 -6.67 2.99 -12.42
N SER A 85 -5.56 2.34 -12.79
CA SER A 85 -5.62 0.96 -13.33
C SER A 85 -6.23 -0.01 -12.33
N VAL A 86 -5.90 0.12 -11.04
CA VAL A 86 -6.50 -0.72 -9.99
C VAL A 86 -8.01 -0.47 -9.87
N ILE A 87 -8.48 0.79 -9.96
CA ILE A 87 -9.91 1.09 -9.96
C ILE A 87 -10.60 0.42 -11.15
N ASP A 88 -9.96 0.39 -12.31
CA ASP A 88 -10.55 -0.16 -13.53
C ASP A 88 -10.46 -1.71 -13.57
N GLU A 89 -9.49 -2.32 -12.92
CA GLU A 89 -9.21 -3.77 -12.98
C GLU A 89 -9.89 -4.59 -11.86
N ALA A 90 -10.05 -4.02 -10.65
CA ALA A 90 -10.54 -4.76 -9.49
C ALA A 90 -11.98 -5.25 -9.66
N ASP A 91 -12.29 -6.44 -9.14
CA ASP A 91 -13.64 -6.99 -9.08
C ASP A 91 -14.46 -6.35 -7.96
N VAL A 92 -13.78 -6.09 -6.84
CA VAL A 92 -14.34 -5.39 -5.69
C VAL A 92 -13.45 -4.20 -5.35
N LEU A 93 -14.04 -3.02 -5.17
CA LEU A 93 -13.37 -1.83 -4.68
C LEU A 93 -13.70 -1.62 -3.20
N VAL A 94 -12.68 -1.44 -2.39
CA VAL A 94 -12.80 -1.04 -1.00
C VAL A 94 -12.27 0.39 -0.88
N ALA A 95 -13.20 1.35 -0.88
CA ALA A 95 -12.87 2.74 -0.58
C ALA A 95 -12.63 2.88 0.93
N VAL A 96 -11.53 3.51 1.33
CA VAL A 96 -11.17 3.68 2.74
C VAL A 96 -11.14 5.15 3.10
N ILE A 97 -11.88 5.52 4.14
CA ILE A 97 -11.84 6.87 4.72
C ILE A 97 -11.44 6.83 6.20
N ASP A 98 -10.98 7.96 6.74
CA ASP A 98 -10.59 8.09 8.15
C ASP A 98 -11.79 8.56 8.98
N GLY A 99 -12.33 7.69 9.84
CA GLY A 99 -13.50 7.95 10.69
C GLY A 99 -13.30 9.08 11.72
N ARG A 100 -12.05 9.45 12.04
CA ARG A 100 -11.75 10.57 12.97
C ARG A 100 -12.08 11.91 12.36
N VAL A 101 -11.83 12.07 11.07
CA VAL A 101 -11.96 13.36 10.36
C VAL A 101 -13.14 13.40 9.39
N GLY A 102 -13.73 12.24 9.08
CA GLY A 102 -14.85 12.11 8.14
C GLY A 102 -14.44 12.33 6.69
N VAL A 103 -15.44 12.55 5.84
CA VAL A 103 -15.28 12.80 4.41
C VAL A 103 -14.64 14.17 4.18
N ARG A 104 -13.55 14.20 3.41
CA ARG A 104 -12.81 15.38 2.98
C ARG A 104 -12.94 15.57 1.47
N GLU A 105 -12.47 16.70 0.96
CA GLU A 105 -12.53 17.04 -0.47
C GLU A 105 -11.87 15.96 -1.36
N ASP A 106 -10.71 15.43 -0.94
CA ASP A 106 -10.05 14.34 -1.67
C ASP A 106 -10.87 13.03 -1.66
N ASP A 107 -11.62 12.76 -0.59
CA ASP A 107 -12.54 11.63 -0.55
C ASP A 107 -13.73 11.86 -1.51
N GLU A 108 -14.24 13.09 -1.58
CA GLU A 108 -15.33 13.45 -2.51
C GLU A 108 -14.87 13.35 -3.98
N ARG A 109 -13.63 13.76 -4.29
CA ARG A 109 -13.01 13.56 -5.62
C ARG A 109 -12.89 12.07 -5.97
N LEU A 110 -12.45 11.24 -5.01
CA LEU A 110 -12.43 9.80 -5.17
C LEU A 110 -13.83 9.25 -5.44
N PHE A 111 -14.82 9.64 -4.65
CA PHE A 111 -16.22 9.20 -4.81
C PHE A 111 -16.79 9.57 -6.19
N ALA A 112 -16.50 10.78 -6.68
CA ALA A 112 -16.89 11.19 -8.01
C ALA A 112 -16.27 10.29 -9.09
N ARG A 113 -14.97 9.96 -8.94
CA ARG A 113 -14.28 9.05 -9.85
C ARG A 113 -14.87 7.64 -9.83
N LEU A 114 -15.08 7.07 -8.63
CA LEU A 114 -15.70 5.75 -8.48
C LEU A 114 -17.08 5.71 -9.14
N ARG A 115 -17.87 6.77 -8.97
CA ARG A 115 -19.20 6.88 -9.61
C ARG A 115 -19.10 6.83 -11.13
N GLN A 116 -18.14 7.55 -11.72
CA GLN A 116 -17.91 7.52 -13.16
C GLN A 116 -17.54 6.11 -13.65
N THR A 117 -16.58 5.45 -12.98
CA THR A 117 -16.15 4.11 -13.35
C THR A 117 -17.30 3.10 -13.24
N LEU A 118 -18.05 3.12 -12.14
CA LEU A 118 -19.16 2.19 -11.92
C LEU A 118 -20.35 2.43 -12.85
N SER A 119 -20.59 3.69 -13.28
CA SER A 119 -21.67 4.03 -14.22
C SER A 119 -21.32 3.77 -15.68
N GLY A 120 -20.02 3.79 -16.03
CA GLY A 120 -19.55 3.66 -17.40
C GLY A 120 -19.64 2.23 -17.98
N GLY A 121 -19.96 1.24 -17.16
CA GLY A 121 -19.92 -0.17 -17.55
C GLY A 121 -18.50 -0.61 -17.97
N ARG A 122 -18.15 -1.85 -17.70
CA ARG A 122 -16.90 -2.44 -18.20
C ARG A 122 -17.06 -2.83 -19.67
N ALA A 123 -16.15 -2.41 -20.53
CA ALA A 123 -16.09 -2.93 -21.89
C ALA A 123 -15.79 -4.44 -21.86
N GLY A 124 -16.63 -5.25 -22.51
CA GLY A 124 -16.48 -6.71 -22.59
C GLY A 124 -17.30 -7.46 -21.53
N ASN A 125 -17.22 -8.78 -21.57
CA ASN A 125 -18.01 -9.74 -20.75
C ASN A 125 -17.59 -9.79 -19.26
N ARG A 126 -17.14 -8.68 -18.66
CA ARG A 126 -16.73 -8.64 -17.25
C ARG A 126 -17.91 -8.47 -16.32
N THR A 127 -17.87 -9.18 -15.18
CA THR A 127 -18.87 -9.10 -14.10
C THR A 127 -19.00 -7.66 -13.56
N LYS A 128 -20.17 -7.34 -13.00
CA LYS A 128 -20.43 -6.07 -12.34
C LYS A 128 -19.39 -5.82 -11.25
N GLN A 129 -18.78 -4.64 -11.25
CA GLN A 129 -17.84 -4.21 -10.22
C GLN A 129 -18.60 -3.80 -8.95
N HIS A 130 -18.17 -4.31 -7.81
CA HIS A 130 -18.74 -4.00 -6.50
C HIS A 130 -17.93 -2.91 -5.79
N CYS A 131 -18.59 -2.09 -4.99
CA CYS A 131 -17.94 -1.04 -4.24
C CYS A 131 -18.40 -1.01 -2.78
N LEU A 132 -17.44 -1.15 -1.87
CA LEU A 132 -17.63 -1.10 -0.41
C LEU A 132 -16.94 0.13 0.15
N LEU A 133 -17.41 0.63 1.30
CA LEU A 133 -16.76 1.68 2.06
C LEU A 133 -16.30 1.16 3.42
N ALA A 134 -15.01 1.24 3.69
CA ALA A 134 -14.44 1.02 5.01
C ALA A 134 -14.21 2.38 5.70
N ILE A 135 -14.93 2.64 6.78
CA ILE A 135 -14.70 3.81 7.64
C ILE A 135 -13.71 3.37 8.72
N ASN A 136 -12.43 3.63 8.45
CA ASN A 136 -11.32 3.13 9.26
C ASN A 136 -10.98 4.04 10.45
N LYS A 137 -10.24 3.49 11.42
CA LYS A 137 -9.77 4.16 12.65
C LYS A 137 -10.90 4.49 13.62
N VAL A 138 -11.89 3.61 13.71
CA VAL A 138 -13.01 3.79 14.66
C VAL A 138 -12.57 3.69 16.12
N ASP A 139 -11.46 3.01 16.39
CA ASP A 139 -10.81 2.91 17.70
C ASP A 139 -10.46 4.25 18.32
N VAL A 140 -10.13 5.24 17.50
CA VAL A 140 -9.78 6.61 17.92
C VAL A 140 -10.78 7.68 17.43
N ALA A 141 -11.86 7.28 16.79
CA ALA A 141 -12.92 8.17 16.35
C ALA A 141 -13.91 8.48 17.48
N LYS A 142 -14.48 9.70 17.48
CA LYS A 142 -15.54 10.07 18.43
C LYS A 142 -16.84 9.36 18.05
N LYS A 143 -17.31 8.40 18.87
CA LYS A 143 -18.52 7.58 18.63
C LYS A 143 -19.74 8.38 18.15
N PRO A 144 -20.11 9.57 18.73
CA PRO A 144 -21.25 10.35 18.28
C PRO A 144 -21.15 10.87 16.83
N ARG A 145 -19.94 10.89 16.24
CA ARG A 145 -19.74 11.32 14.85
C ARG A 145 -19.83 10.19 13.84
N LEU A 146 -19.74 8.92 14.29
CA LEU A 146 -19.71 7.78 13.37
C LEU A 146 -21.08 7.54 12.73
N LEU A 147 -22.17 7.60 13.49
CA LEU A 147 -23.51 7.37 12.94
C LEU A 147 -23.91 8.40 11.87
N PRO A 148 -23.76 9.73 12.11
CA PRO A 148 -24.01 10.73 11.06
C PRO A 148 -23.10 10.55 9.83
N LEU A 149 -21.84 10.10 10.02
CA LEU A 149 -20.93 9.84 8.93
C LEU A 149 -21.40 8.64 8.09
N LEU A 150 -21.82 7.54 8.73
CA LEU A 150 -22.40 6.38 8.07
C LEU A 150 -23.64 6.76 7.26
N GLU A 151 -24.57 7.53 7.85
CA GLU A 151 -25.75 8.01 7.15
C GLU A 151 -25.40 8.89 5.94
N LYS A 152 -24.45 9.82 6.08
CA LYS A 152 -23.94 10.64 4.97
C LYS A 152 -23.44 9.77 3.83
N CYS A 153 -22.61 8.77 4.14
CA CYS A 153 -22.02 7.89 3.14
C CYS A 153 -23.07 6.98 2.48
N ALA A 154 -23.98 6.41 3.25
CA ALA A 154 -25.06 5.57 2.73
C ALA A 154 -25.99 6.34 1.77
N LYS A 155 -26.30 7.61 2.07
CA LYS A 155 -27.12 8.48 1.20
C LYS A 155 -26.50 8.72 -0.18
N THR A 156 -25.19 8.51 -0.36
CA THR A 156 -24.53 8.66 -1.66
C THR A 156 -24.96 7.57 -2.67
N LYS A 157 -25.48 6.44 -2.19
CA LYS A 157 -25.85 5.24 -2.98
C LYS A 157 -24.72 4.73 -3.87
N LEU A 158 -23.49 5.12 -3.57
CA LEU A 158 -22.29 4.70 -4.29
C LEU A 158 -21.77 3.35 -3.78
N PHE A 159 -21.89 3.14 -2.47
CA PHE A 159 -21.39 1.97 -1.79
C PHE A 159 -22.52 1.00 -1.48
N GLU A 160 -22.30 -0.28 -1.75
CA GLU A 160 -23.27 -1.32 -1.41
C GLU A 160 -23.36 -1.51 0.10
N GLU A 161 -22.22 -1.37 0.79
CA GLU A 161 -22.15 -1.39 2.24
C GLU A 161 -21.12 -0.37 2.77
N CYS A 162 -21.39 0.16 3.96
CA CYS A 162 -20.51 1.07 4.69
C CYS A 162 -20.17 0.42 6.03
N ILE A 163 -18.92 0.00 6.22
CA ILE A 163 -18.48 -0.80 7.36
C ILE A 163 -17.50 0.01 8.20
N PRO A 164 -17.84 0.31 9.48
CA PRO A 164 -16.91 0.94 10.40
C PRO A 164 -15.89 -0.09 10.87
N VAL A 165 -14.59 0.18 10.70
CA VAL A 165 -13.50 -0.76 11.02
C VAL A 165 -12.36 -0.11 11.78
N SER A 166 -11.58 -0.91 12.51
CA SER A 166 -10.23 -0.55 12.92
C SER A 166 -9.24 -1.57 12.37
N ALA A 167 -8.54 -1.19 11.31
CA ALA A 167 -7.49 -2.04 10.75
C ALA A 167 -6.30 -2.24 11.72
N LEU A 168 -6.14 -1.37 12.71
CA LEU A 168 -5.10 -1.47 13.73
C LEU A 168 -5.47 -2.44 14.84
N GLN A 169 -6.74 -2.43 15.30
CA GLN A 169 -7.24 -3.25 16.41
C GLN A 169 -7.93 -4.53 15.93
N GLY A 170 -8.28 -4.62 14.65
CA GLY A 170 -9.01 -5.75 14.08
C GLY A 170 -10.54 -5.62 14.17
N ASP A 171 -11.07 -4.48 14.65
CA ASP A 171 -12.50 -4.32 14.82
C ASP A 171 -13.23 -4.40 13.46
N GLN A 172 -14.25 -5.28 13.37
CA GLN A 172 -15.11 -5.49 12.19
C GLN A 172 -14.35 -5.91 10.91
N MET A 173 -13.08 -6.30 11.02
CA MET A 173 -12.29 -6.71 9.86
C MET A 173 -12.82 -8.02 9.25
N ASP A 174 -13.31 -8.95 10.07
CA ASP A 174 -13.94 -10.18 9.59
C ASP A 174 -15.23 -9.91 8.83
N VAL A 175 -16.03 -8.93 9.28
CA VAL A 175 -17.26 -8.50 8.58
C VAL A 175 -16.91 -7.91 7.21
N LEU A 176 -15.90 -7.03 7.15
CA LEU A 176 -15.45 -6.47 5.88
C LEU A 176 -14.93 -7.56 4.94
N LEU A 177 -14.17 -8.54 5.45
CA LEU A 177 -13.66 -9.65 4.64
C LEU A 177 -14.80 -10.52 4.11
N ALA A 178 -15.81 -10.85 4.92
CA ALA A 178 -16.98 -11.61 4.49
C ALA A 178 -17.77 -10.87 3.39
N CYS A 179 -17.95 -9.54 3.54
CA CYS A 179 -18.56 -8.70 2.51
C CYS A 179 -17.74 -8.69 1.21
N ILE A 180 -16.43 -8.67 1.28
CA ILE A 180 -15.54 -8.76 0.12
C ILE A 180 -15.71 -10.12 -0.57
N ILE A 181 -15.53 -11.23 0.17
CA ILE A 181 -15.56 -12.60 -0.39
C ILE A 181 -16.91 -12.89 -1.05
N SER A 182 -18.02 -12.48 -0.43
CA SER A 182 -19.36 -12.71 -1.00
C SER A 182 -19.57 -12.05 -2.36
N ARG A 183 -18.77 -11.05 -2.71
CA ARG A 183 -18.85 -10.28 -3.97
C ARG A 183 -17.79 -10.68 -5.00
N LEU A 184 -16.82 -11.51 -4.62
CA LEU A 184 -15.86 -12.03 -5.59
C LEU A 184 -16.55 -13.01 -6.56
N PRO A 185 -16.12 -13.03 -7.83
CA PRO A 185 -16.58 -14.02 -8.79
C PRO A 185 -16.16 -15.44 -8.36
N GLN A 186 -16.87 -16.44 -8.85
CA GLN A 186 -16.38 -17.82 -8.82
C GLN A 186 -15.18 -17.94 -9.75
N GLY A 187 -14.11 -18.56 -9.28
CA GLY A 187 -12.87 -18.67 -10.04
C GLY A 187 -11.89 -19.66 -9.41
N PRO A 188 -10.82 -20.00 -10.13
CA PRO A 188 -9.77 -20.90 -9.64
C PRO A 188 -8.88 -20.21 -8.63
N GLN A 189 -8.05 -21.00 -7.95
CA GLN A 189 -6.93 -20.50 -7.19
C GLN A 189 -5.82 -20.09 -8.17
N TRP A 190 -5.40 -18.80 -8.14
CA TRP A 190 -4.41 -18.20 -9.05
C TRP A 190 -2.98 -18.31 -8.54
N TYR A 191 -2.81 -18.25 -7.23
CA TYR A 191 -1.50 -18.27 -6.55
C TYR A 191 -1.41 -19.49 -5.64
N GLU A 192 -0.20 -19.99 -5.42
CA GLU A 192 0.00 -21.06 -4.44
C GLU A 192 -0.37 -20.59 -3.01
N PRO A 193 -0.84 -21.48 -2.12
CA PRO A 193 -1.27 -21.08 -0.77
C PRO A 193 -0.21 -20.37 0.07
N LYS A 194 1.08 -20.61 -0.25
CA LYS A 194 2.22 -19.97 0.41
C LYS A 194 2.55 -18.58 -0.13
N ASP A 195 2.09 -18.26 -1.32
CA ASP A 195 2.41 -16.97 -1.96
C ASP A 195 1.63 -15.85 -1.26
N ARG A 196 2.32 -14.83 -0.81
CA ARG A 196 1.76 -13.69 -0.10
C ARG A 196 1.79 -12.40 -0.91
N THR A 197 2.76 -12.27 -1.83
CA THR A 197 2.97 -11.07 -2.64
C THR A 197 3.76 -11.40 -3.90
N ASP A 198 3.66 -10.55 -4.92
CA ASP A 198 4.47 -10.59 -6.13
C ASP A 198 5.74 -9.72 -6.02
N GLN A 199 5.93 -9.05 -4.88
CA GLN A 199 7.11 -8.22 -4.68
C GLN A 199 8.38 -9.05 -4.58
N THR A 200 9.43 -8.59 -5.24
CA THR A 200 10.77 -9.17 -5.11
C THR A 200 11.38 -8.86 -3.75
N SER A 201 12.32 -9.68 -3.30
CA SER A 201 13.07 -9.43 -2.05
C SER A 201 13.72 -8.04 -2.06
N SER A 202 14.26 -7.59 -3.18
CA SER A 202 14.86 -6.25 -3.31
C SER A 202 13.85 -5.13 -3.11
N GLN A 203 12.62 -5.27 -3.63
CA GLN A 203 11.55 -4.28 -3.40
C GLN A 203 11.15 -4.22 -1.93
N LEU A 204 10.97 -5.37 -1.28
CA LEU A 204 10.63 -5.42 0.15
C LEU A 204 11.75 -4.81 1.01
N ILE A 205 13.01 -5.09 0.69
CA ILE A 205 14.18 -4.52 1.35
C ILE A 205 14.21 -2.99 1.19
N ALA A 206 14.05 -2.49 -0.03
CA ALA A 206 14.02 -1.06 -0.32
C ALA A 206 12.93 -0.34 0.47
N GLU A 207 11.72 -0.91 0.48
CA GLU A 207 10.58 -0.34 1.20
C GLU A 207 10.80 -0.36 2.72
N LEU A 208 11.35 -1.42 3.31
CA LEU A 208 11.65 -1.46 4.75
C LEU A 208 12.69 -0.40 5.15
N VAL A 209 13.74 -0.21 4.34
CA VAL A 209 14.71 0.87 4.58
C VAL A 209 14.03 2.23 4.44
N ARG A 210 13.21 2.42 3.40
CA ARG A 210 12.48 3.68 3.18
C ARG A 210 11.53 4.00 4.33
N GLU A 211 10.85 3.02 4.88
CA GLU A 211 10.00 3.20 6.06
C GLU A 211 10.75 3.78 7.24
N GLN A 212 11.97 3.28 7.51
CA GLN A 212 12.77 3.80 8.63
C GLN A 212 13.24 5.24 8.38
N ILE A 213 13.50 5.60 7.14
CA ILE A 213 13.80 6.99 6.78
C ILE A 213 12.55 7.87 7.01
N LEU A 214 11.37 7.41 6.58
CA LEU A 214 10.09 8.13 6.80
C LEU A 214 9.78 8.31 8.29
N ALA A 215 10.10 7.32 9.13
CA ALA A 215 9.92 7.39 10.58
C ALA A 215 10.92 8.33 11.27
N ALA A 216 12.16 8.41 10.74
CA ALA A 216 13.23 9.17 11.35
C ALA A 216 13.32 10.64 10.88
N THR A 217 12.65 10.99 9.75
CA THR A 217 12.77 12.30 9.12
C THR A 217 11.43 13.04 9.05
N HIS A 218 11.51 14.36 8.83
CA HIS A 218 10.36 15.26 8.80
C HIS A 218 10.41 16.17 7.56
N GLN A 219 9.40 17.04 7.43
CA GLN A 219 9.26 18.03 6.34
C GLN A 219 9.26 17.38 4.95
N GLU A 220 10.12 17.85 4.02
CA GLU A 220 10.13 17.42 2.62
C GLU A 220 10.86 16.10 2.36
N ILE A 221 11.75 15.63 3.26
CA ILE A 221 12.54 14.41 3.04
C ILE A 221 11.69 13.19 2.74
N PRO A 222 10.58 12.91 3.46
CA PRO A 222 9.69 11.81 3.15
C PRO A 222 9.22 11.76 1.69
N HIS A 223 9.09 12.90 1.04
CA HIS A 223 8.60 12.99 -0.33
C HIS A 223 9.69 12.86 -1.40
N THR A 224 10.94 13.15 -1.03
CA THR A 224 12.09 13.25 -1.94
C THR A 224 13.09 12.10 -1.83
N VAL A 225 12.85 11.15 -0.92
CA VAL A 225 13.75 10.01 -0.71
C VAL A 225 13.31 8.78 -1.49
N ALA A 226 14.28 8.08 -2.08
CA ALA A 226 14.10 6.72 -2.61
C ALA A 226 15.22 5.82 -2.10
N VAL A 227 15.03 4.51 -2.21
CA VAL A 227 16.03 3.52 -1.85
C VAL A 227 16.21 2.57 -3.04
N LEU A 228 17.44 2.44 -3.50
CA LEU A 228 17.86 1.49 -4.51
C LEU A 228 18.66 0.39 -3.82
N VAL A 229 18.26 -0.84 -3.99
CA VAL A 229 19.04 -1.99 -3.54
C VAL A 229 20.07 -2.30 -4.61
N ASP A 230 21.34 -2.10 -4.27
CA ASP A 230 22.45 -2.28 -5.20
C ASP A 230 22.84 -3.75 -5.32
N GLU A 231 22.79 -4.47 -4.18
CA GLU A 231 23.18 -5.88 -4.12
C GLU A 231 22.56 -6.60 -2.93
N VAL A 232 22.21 -7.86 -3.14
CA VAL A 232 21.82 -8.81 -2.08
C VAL A 232 22.61 -10.10 -2.28
N VAL A 233 23.45 -10.47 -1.31
CA VAL A 233 24.27 -11.69 -1.34
C VAL A 233 23.87 -12.58 -0.17
N GLU A 234 23.31 -13.73 -0.49
CA GLU A 234 22.97 -14.74 0.51
C GLU A 234 24.21 -15.61 0.80
N GLN A 235 24.64 -15.63 2.06
CA GLN A 235 25.68 -16.52 2.58
C GLN A 235 25.04 -17.53 3.55
N GLU A 236 25.77 -18.56 3.97
CA GLU A 236 25.20 -19.61 4.83
C GLU A 236 24.46 -19.11 6.06
N ARG A 237 24.99 -18.11 6.77
CA ARG A 237 24.46 -17.60 8.04
C ARG A 237 23.98 -16.18 8.04
N ILE A 238 24.29 -15.41 6.98
CA ILE A 238 24.01 -13.99 6.92
C ILE A 238 23.65 -13.57 5.51
N THR A 239 22.72 -12.63 5.36
CA THR A 239 22.45 -11.97 4.09
C THR A 239 23.11 -10.60 4.12
N ALA A 240 24.03 -10.35 3.19
CA ALA A 240 24.62 -9.03 2.99
C ALA A 240 23.75 -8.22 2.02
N VAL A 241 23.39 -7.01 2.44
CA VAL A 241 22.56 -6.09 1.66
C VAL A 241 23.31 -4.76 1.53
N ARG A 242 23.47 -4.30 0.31
CA ARG A 242 23.94 -2.95 0.00
C ARG A 242 22.82 -2.15 -0.63
N ALA A 243 22.57 -0.93 -0.12
CA ALA A 243 21.53 -0.08 -0.65
C ALA A 243 21.92 1.40 -0.64
N THR A 244 21.52 2.11 -1.68
CA THR A 244 21.75 3.53 -1.85
C THR A 244 20.45 4.31 -1.60
N ILE A 245 20.51 5.24 -0.64
CA ILE A 245 19.45 6.20 -0.36
C ILE A 245 19.63 7.39 -1.29
N LEU A 246 18.67 7.64 -2.17
CA LEU A 246 18.67 8.78 -3.08
C LEU A 246 17.90 9.94 -2.44
N VAL A 247 18.46 11.14 -2.54
CA VAL A 247 17.84 12.41 -2.14
C VAL A 247 18.07 13.44 -3.23
N GLU A 248 17.26 14.50 -3.31
CA GLU A 248 17.35 15.49 -4.39
C GLU A 248 18.36 16.62 -4.13
N ARG A 249 18.69 16.91 -2.86
CA ARG A 249 19.52 18.07 -2.52
C ARG A 249 20.61 17.73 -1.51
N PRO A 250 21.77 18.42 -1.55
CA PRO A 250 22.84 18.22 -0.57
C PRO A 250 22.41 18.42 0.89
N GLY A 251 21.52 19.40 1.16
CA GLY A 251 20.96 19.62 2.50
C GLY A 251 20.15 18.42 3.01
N GLN A 252 19.40 17.75 2.14
CA GLN A 252 18.67 16.53 2.49
C GLN A 252 19.61 15.37 2.80
N LYS A 253 20.72 15.24 2.04
CA LYS A 253 21.79 14.27 2.33
C LYS A 253 22.37 14.49 3.73
N ALA A 254 22.67 15.74 4.09
CA ALA A 254 23.18 16.07 5.42
C ALA A 254 22.20 15.68 6.54
N ILE A 255 20.89 15.89 6.34
CA ILE A 255 19.85 15.51 7.31
C ILE A 255 19.74 13.98 7.45
N VAL A 256 19.75 13.23 6.34
CA VAL A 256 19.65 11.75 6.36
C VAL A 256 20.89 11.12 6.99
N ILE A 257 22.08 11.68 6.76
CA ILE A 257 23.31 11.24 7.43
C ILE A 257 23.28 11.62 8.91
N GLY A 258 22.85 12.85 9.20
CA GLY A 258 22.81 13.40 10.53
C GLY A 258 24.21 13.75 11.09
N ARG A 259 24.21 14.38 12.26
CA ARG A 259 25.46 14.77 12.94
C ARG A 259 26.32 13.52 13.19
N GLN A 260 27.56 13.52 12.71
CA GLN A 260 28.51 12.39 12.82
C GLN A 260 27.94 11.02 12.35
N GLY A 261 26.99 11.01 11.42
CA GLY A 261 26.38 9.78 10.91
C GLY A 261 25.34 9.12 11.83
N LEU A 262 24.96 9.76 12.93
CA LEU A 262 24.08 9.17 13.94
C LEU A 262 22.68 8.85 13.41
N MET A 263 22.13 9.70 12.52
CA MET A 263 20.82 9.45 11.94
C MET A 263 20.85 8.23 11.01
N LEU A 264 21.83 8.17 10.11
CA LEU A 264 22.00 7.04 9.19
C LEU A 264 22.24 5.73 9.94
N LYS A 265 23.03 5.76 11.00
CA LYS A 265 23.28 4.62 11.89
C LYS A 265 21.97 4.14 12.52
N ARG A 266 21.11 5.04 13.03
CA ARG A 266 19.81 4.70 13.62
C ARG A 266 18.89 4.08 12.57
N ILE A 267 18.78 4.71 11.39
CA ILE A 267 18.00 4.19 10.27
C ILE A 267 18.45 2.76 9.92
N GLY A 268 19.77 2.55 9.76
CA GLY A 268 20.33 1.23 9.45
C GLY A 268 20.06 0.19 10.51
N GLN A 269 20.12 0.53 11.79
CA GLN A 269 19.82 -0.40 12.89
C GLN A 269 18.35 -0.85 12.88
N GLU A 270 17.42 0.08 12.74
CA GLU A 270 15.99 -0.26 12.72
C GLU A 270 15.60 -1.01 11.43
N ALA A 271 16.15 -0.59 10.28
CA ALA A 271 15.96 -1.30 9.01
C ALA A 271 16.48 -2.74 9.10
N ARG A 272 17.69 -2.94 9.64
CA ARG A 272 18.27 -4.28 9.82
C ARG A 272 17.36 -5.18 10.66
N ARG A 273 16.83 -4.69 11.78
CA ARG A 273 15.89 -5.46 12.62
C ARG A 273 14.63 -5.86 11.87
N GLY A 274 14.13 -4.99 11.01
CA GLY A 274 12.99 -5.28 10.13
C GLY A 274 13.33 -6.35 9.09
N LEU A 275 14.50 -6.24 8.47
CA LEU A 275 14.99 -7.20 7.47
C LEU A 275 15.27 -8.58 8.07
N GLU A 276 15.87 -8.65 9.27
CA GLU A 276 16.12 -9.91 9.98
C GLU A 276 14.80 -10.65 10.29
N ARG A 277 13.72 -9.91 10.63
CA ARG A 277 12.39 -10.51 10.83
C ARG A 277 11.77 -10.99 9.52
N LEU A 278 11.91 -10.21 8.45
CA LEU A 278 11.39 -10.56 7.13
C LEU A 278 12.07 -11.80 6.56
N LEU A 279 13.40 -11.84 6.63
CA LEU A 279 14.23 -12.89 6.00
C LEU A 279 14.43 -14.12 6.91
N GLY A 280 14.06 -14.04 8.19
CA GLY A 280 14.26 -15.12 9.16
C GLY A 280 15.73 -15.45 9.45
N ARG A 281 16.66 -14.55 9.10
CA ARG A 281 18.12 -14.74 9.22
C ARG A 281 18.86 -13.46 9.50
N LYS A 282 20.11 -13.56 9.93
CA LYS A 282 20.95 -12.38 10.20
C LYS A 282 21.21 -11.57 8.94
N VAL A 283 21.25 -10.23 9.09
CA VAL A 283 21.47 -9.30 7.99
C VAL A 283 22.64 -8.37 8.29
N HIS A 284 23.56 -8.27 7.33
CA HIS A 284 24.54 -7.19 7.28
C HIS A 284 24.04 -6.13 6.30
N LEU A 285 23.75 -4.93 6.80
CA LEU A 285 23.17 -3.84 6.00
C LEU A 285 24.14 -2.68 5.87
N GLU A 286 24.52 -2.38 4.64
CA GLU A 286 25.31 -1.20 4.29
C GLU A 286 24.43 -0.18 3.58
N LEU A 287 24.45 1.08 4.06
CA LEU A 287 23.66 2.17 3.52
C LEU A 287 24.55 3.31 3.05
N TRP A 288 24.33 3.75 1.82
CA TRP A 288 24.98 4.92 1.22
C TRP A 288 23.94 6.00 0.96
N VAL A 289 24.33 7.29 0.99
CA VAL A 289 23.43 8.40 0.65
C VAL A 289 24.01 9.16 -0.53
N LYS A 290 23.25 9.22 -1.62
CA LYS A 290 23.63 9.89 -2.86
C LYS A 290 22.65 11.02 -3.19
N VAL A 291 23.16 12.15 -3.67
CA VAL A 291 22.33 13.20 -4.26
C VAL A 291 22.08 12.83 -5.72
N ALA A 292 20.83 12.80 -6.09
CA ALA A 292 20.34 12.63 -7.46
C ALA A 292 19.28 13.72 -7.68
N GLU A 293 19.71 14.82 -8.28
CA GLU A 293 18.88 15.99 -8.50
C GLU A 293 17.67 15.63 -9.37
N GLU A 294 16.49 16.09 -8.97
CA GLU A 294 15.22 15.86 -9.68
C GLU A 294 14.94 14.39 -10.06
N TRP A 295 15.46 13.41 -9.32
CA TRP A 295 15.32 11.98 -9.64
C TRP A 295 13.86 11.55 -9.88
N ARG A 296 12.89 12.25 -9.29
CA ARG A 296 11.45 11.99 -9.49
C ARG A 296 10.96 12.32 -10.91
N ASN A 297 11.76 13.03 -11.69
CA ASN A 297 11.51 13.36 -13.09
C ASN A 297 12.44 12.61 -14.05
N ASP A 298 13.47 11.91 -13.55
CA ASP A 298 14.45 11.19 -14.37
C ASP A 298 13.96 9.78 -14.74
N PRO A 299 13.65 9.50 -16.03
CA PRO A 299 13.16 8.19 -16.44
C PRO A 299 14.14 7.05 -16.22
N GLN A 300 15.46 7.32 -16.25
CA GLN A 300 16.48 6.28 -16.04
C GLN A 300 16.49 5.83 -14.57
N ILE A 301 16.50 6.81 -13.66
CA ILE A 301 16.48 6.53 -12.21
C ILE A 301 15.13 5.90 -11.83
N LEU A 302 14.02 6.37 -12.38
CA LEU A 302 12.71 5.79 -12.14
C LEU A 302 12.66 4.32 -12.55
N ARG A 303 13.21 3.95 -13.72
CA ARG A 303 13.32 2.55 -14.15
C ARG A 303 14.18 1.71 -13.22
N GLN A 304 15.34 2.22 -12.76
CA GLN A 304 16.19 1.52 -11.80
C GLN A 304 15.48 1.26 -10.46
N LEU A 305 14.59 2.17 -10.04
CA LEU A 305 13.75 2.03 -8.85
C LEU A 305 12.51 1.13 -9.09
N GLY A 306 12.35 0.56 -10.29
CA GLY A 306 11.24 -0.32 -10.64
C GLY A 306 9.95 0.42 -11.03
N TYR A 307 10.00 1.72 -11.34
CA TYR A 307 8.86 2.46 -11.88
C TYR A 307 8.88 2.34 -13.42
N PRO A 308 7.88 1.74 -14.06
CA PRO A 308 7.72 1.79 -15.52
C PRO A 308 7.47 3.24 -15.95
N THR A 309 8.20 3.71 -16.94
CA THR A 309 8.12 5.07 -17.51
C THR A 309 7.85 4.99 -18.99
#